data_bea341e3c6b41d0d6a993c36bca4178c
#
_entry.id   bea341e3c6b41d0d6a993c36bca4178c
#
_cell.length_a   1.000
_cell.length_b   1.000
_cell.length_c   1.000
_cell.angle_alpha   90.00
_cell.angle_beta   90.00
_cell.angle_gamma   90.00
#
_symmetry.space_group_name_H-M   'P 1'
#
loop_
_entity.id
_entity.type
_entity.pdbx_description
1 polymer ?
#
loop_
_entity_poly.entity_id
_entity_poly.type
_entity_poly.pdbx_seq_one_letter_code
_entity_poly.pdbx_strand_id
1 'polypeptide(L)'
;MMKYLIAVACAMAFGLFGYSQDKTSGVYLTAFDFENGTLSYSTSIENEENKIRFNEIIQKPFINIKHKGEKIILFKDDIYAYNKKGTIVRTHDFVSYNFLERGVIWIYCRDITTLPGKGVKRERKHYYSVSGNDKILPLTIMNLKKSFPEKYAFHNMLDALFRTDSDLVSYNILERKSQVNHLLETTALISGSGIP
;
A
#
# COMPACT_ATOMS: atom_id res chain seq x y z
N MET A 1 40.50 -2.60 -40.60
CA MET A 1 39.64 -3.56 -39.90
C MET A 1 39.78 -3.37 -38.37
N MET A 2 39.33 -2.26 -37.81
CA MET A 2 39.45 -2.02 -36.34
C MET A 2 38.50 -0.89 -35.89
N LYS A 3 37.22 -0.99 -36.24
CA LYS A 3 36.19 0.03 -35.87
C LYS A 3 34.91 -0.56 -35.27
N TYR A 4 34.85 -1.87 -34.96
CA TYR A 4 33.61 -2.50 -34.46
C TYR A 4 33.72 -3.14 -33.06
N LEU A 5 34.76 -2.81 -32.28
CA LEU A 5 35.04 -3.44 -30.99
C LEU A 5 34.66 -2.58 -29.75
N ILE A 6 34.07 -1.39 -29.94
CA ILE A 6 33.72 -0.48 -28.83
C ILE A 6 32.22 -0.45 -28.53
N ALA A 7 31.39 -1.06 -29.36
CA ALA A 7 29.90 -0.98 -29.20
C ALA A 7 29.27 -2.05 -28.32
N VAL A 8 30.01 -3.03 -27.80
CA VAL A 8 29.44 -4.15 -27.03
C VAL A 8 29.62 -4.02 -25.51
N ALA A 9 30.44 -3.07 -25.05
CA ALA A 9 30.74 -2.94 -23.61
C ALA A 9 29.74 -2.12 -22.79
N CYS A 10 28.76 -1.43 -23.41
CA CYS A 10 27.77 -0.60 -22.68
C CYS A 10 26.43 -1.30 -22.35
N ALA A 11 26.23 -2.54 -22.73
CA ALA A 11 24.92 -3.23 -22.58
C ALA A 11 24.79 -4.13 -21.34
N MET A 12 25.80 -4.19 -20.46
CA MET A 12 25.76 -5.10 -19.29
C MET A 12 25.75 -4.41 -17.92
N ALA A 13 25.37 -3.15 -17.85
CA ALA A 13 25.26 -2.43 -16.56
C ALA A 13 23.81 -2.27 -16.05
N PHE A 14 22.82 -2.90 -16.70
CA PHE A 14 21.42 -2.93 -16.24
C PHE A 14 21.04 -4.29 -15.67
N GLY A 15 21.66 -4.67 -14.59
CA GLY A 15 21.27 -5.89 -13.95
C GLY A 15 21.85 -5.99 -12.55
N LEU A 16 21.00 -5.81 -11.59
CA LEU A 16 21.11 -6.20 -10.18
C LEU A 16 20.81 -5.02 -9.21
N PHE A 17 19.74 -4.30 -9.46
CA PHE A 17 19.01 -3.77 -8.30
C PHE A 17 18.28 -4.96 -7.67
N GLY A 18 19.03 -5.82 -7.01
CA GLY A 18 18.47 -6.72 -6.03
C GLY A 18 17.75 -5.82 -5.01
N TYR A 19 16.43 -5.89 -4.96
CA TYR A 19 15.66 -5.38 -3.83
C TYR A 19 16.15 -6.17 -2.60
N SER A 20 17.22 -5.70 -1.99
CA SER A 20 17.50 -6.00 -0.59
C SER A 20 16.26 -5.47 0.14
N GLN A 21 15.42 -6.38 0.62
CA GLN A 21 14.32 -6.02 1.51
C GLN A 21 14.96 -5.29 2.69
N ASP A 22 14.90 -3.96 2.64
CA ASP A 22 15.52 -3.13 3.65
C ASP A 22 14.79 -3.40 4.96
N LYS A 23 15.47 -4.10 5.87
CA LYS A 23 14.92 -4.49 7.18
C LYS A 23 14.78 -3.31 8.14
N THR A 24 14.94 -2.09 7.62
CA THR A 24 14.84 -0.84 8.36
C THR A 24 13.40 -0.61 8.79
N SER A 25 13.20 -0.31 10.08
CA SER A 25 11.94 0.16 10.61
C SER A 25 12.02 1.67 10.82
N GLY A 26 10.91 2.39 10.62
CA GLY A 26 10.87 3.84 10.79
C GLY A 26 9.49 4.40 10.50
N VAL A 27 9.35 5.71 10.56
CA VAL A 27 8.08 6.41 10.40
C VAL A 27 8.18 7.41 9.26
N TYR A 28 7.16 7.48 8.44
CA TYR A 28 6.92 8.56 7.49
C TYR A 28 5.96 9.56 8.15
N LEU A 29 6.46 10.74 8.49
CA LEU A 29 5.62 11.75 9.16
C LEU A 29 4.58 12.32 8.21
N THR A 30 4.95 12.53 6.95
CA THR A 30 4.11 13.12 5.91
C THR A 30 3.99 12.21 4.68
N ALA A 31 3.01 12.48 3.81
CA ALA A 31 2.91 11.85 2.51
C ALA A 31 4.15 12.12 1.64
N PHE A 32 4.70 13.32 1.74
CA PHE A 32 5.94 13.71 1.04
C PHE A 32 7.12 12.84 1.47
N ASP A 33 7.28 12.60 2.79
CA ASP A 33 8.33 11.71 3.30
C ASP A 33 8.16 10.29 2.76
N PHE A 34 6.91 9.81 2.68
CA PHE A 34 6.61 8.50 2.14
C PHE A 34 6.97 8.39 0.65
N GLU A 35 6.60 9.40 -0.15
CA GLU A 35 6.91 9.41 -1.58
C GLU A 35 8.40 9.48 -1.87
N ASN A 36 9.16 10.18 -1.02
CA ASN A 36 10.62 10.29 -1.11
C ASN A 36 11.38 9.17 -0.38
N GLY A 37 10.69 8.25 0.28
CA GLY A 37 11.32 7.17 1.05
C GLY A 37 12.06 7.65 2.30
N THR A 38 11.76 8.85 2.81
CA THR A 38 12.46 9.47 3.94
C THR A 38 11.87 8.99 5.26
N LEU A 39 12.59 8.09 5.95
CA LEU A 39 12.19 7.56 7.25
C LEU A 39 12.72 8.42 8.40
N SER A 40 11.82 8.91 9.25
CA SER A 40 12.15 9.47 10.56
C SER A 40 12.30 8.36 11.60
N TYR A 41 13.17 8.57 12.59
CA TYR A 41 13.43 7.62 13.68
C TYR A 41 13.82 6.23 13.20
N SER A 42 14.50 6.15 12.06
CA SER A 42 14.83 4.88 11.41
C SER A 42 15.80 4.05 12.24
N THR A 43 15.56 2.73 12.25
CA THR A 43 16.48 1.75 12.84
C THR A 43 16.46 0.44 12.05
N SER A 44 17.63 -0.07 11.72
CA SER A 44 17.82 -1.39 11.12
C SER A 44 18.05 -2.48 12.18
N ILE A 45 18.58 -2.08 13.33
CA ILE A 45 18.87 -2.96 14.47
C ILE A 45 18.19 -2.39 15.71
N GLU A 46 17.25 -3.14 16.27
CA GLU A 46 16.66 -2.80 17.55
C GLU A 46 17.64 -3.11 18.69
N ASN A 47 17.85 -2.15 19.56
CA ASN A 47 18.67 -2.26 20.76
C ASN A 47 18.03 -1.46 21.92
N GLU A 48 18.75 -1.30 23.03
CA GLU A 48 18.25 -0.55 24.18
C GLU A 48 18.04 0.94 23.90
N GLU A 49 18.76 1.54 22.96
CA GLU A 49 18.70 2.94 22.62
C GLU A 49 17.74 3.26 21.45
N ASN A 50 17.56 2.29 20.53
CA ASN A 50 16.76 2.45 19.33
C ASN A 50 15.78 1.29 19.20
N LYS A 51 14.48 1.58 19.39
CA LYS A 51 13.40 0.60 19.33
C LYS A 51 12.08 1.23 18.96
N ILE A 52 11.31 0.57 18.10
CA ILE A 52 9.97 1.02 17.72
C ILE A 52 8.95 -0.05 18.08
N ARG A 53 7.93 0.34 18.86
CA ARG A 53 6.78 -0.50 19.20
C ARG A 53 5.54 0.06 18.51
N PHE A 54 5.08 -0.62 17.47
CA PHE A 54 3.94 -0.17 16.64
C PHE A 54 2.57 -0.43 17.28
N ASN A 55 2.52 -1.19 18.37
CA ASN A 55 1.31 -1.48 19.14
C ASN A 55 0.13 -2.04 18.29
N GLU A 56 0.44 -2.82 17.25
CA GLU A 56 -0.56 -3.36 16.30
C GLU A 56 -1.51 -4.37 16.94
N ILE A 57 -0.99 -5.27 17.79
CA ILE A 57 -1.76 -6.35 18.41
C ILE A 57 -2.86 -5.80 19.31
N ILE A 58 -2.52 -4.81 20.15
CA ILE A 58 -3.44 -4.17 21.08
C ILE A 58 -4.10 -2.92 20.49
N GLN A 59 -3.86 -2.65 19.20
CA GLN A 59 -4.46 -1.57 18.41
C GLN A 59 -4.48 -0.20 19.12
N LYS A 60 -3.38 0.13 19.85
CA LYS A 60 -3.28 1.45 20.47
C LYS A 60 -3.24 2.56 19.41
N PRO A 61 -3.78 3.76 19.70
CA PRO A 61 -3.80 4.88 18.78
C PRO A 61 -2.44 5.55 18.61
N PHE A 62 -1.38 5.01 19.22
CA PHE A 62 -0.03 5.57 19.21
C PHE A 62 1.03 4.48 19.04
N ILE A 63 2.20 4.89 18.63
CA ILE A 63 3.43 4.09 18.61
C ILE A 63 4.41 4.65 19.64
N ASN A 64 5.21 3.77 20.23
CA ASN A 64 6.27 4.16 21.15
C ASN A 64 7.62 3.99 20.44
N ILE A 65 8.40 5.05 20.41
CA ILE A 65 9.73 5.09 19.84
C ILE A 65 10.72 5.35 20.96
N LYS A 66 11.81 4.62 20.97
CA LYS A 66 13.03 4.98 21.66
C LYS A 66 14.07 5.26 20.59
N HIS A 67 14.58 6.48 20.55
CA HIS A 67 15.57 6.90 19.57
C HIS A 67 16.71 7.62 20.28
N LYS A 68 17.93 7.12 20.14
CA LYS A 68 19.13 7.61 20.84
C LYS A 68 18.92 7.74 22.35
N GLY A 69 18.21 6.77 22.94
CA GLY A 69 17.89 6.76 24.37
C GLY A 69 16.63 7.55 24.77
N GLU A 70 16.17 8.49 23.97
CA GLU A 70 14.98 9.29 24.24
C GLU A 70 13.69 8.54 23.94
N LYS A 71 12.67 8.73 24.78
CA LYS A 71 11.34 8.13 24.59
C LYS A 71 10.40 9.12 23.93
N ILE A 72 9.82 8.72 22.79
CA ILE A 72 8.90 9.52 21.98
C ILE A 72 7.61 8.73 21.82
N ILE A 73 6.47 9.40 21.95
CA ILE A 73 5.14 8.85 21.64
C ILE A 73 4.58 9.63 20.46
N LEU A 74 4.28 8.93 19.38
CA LEU A 74 3.62 9.52 18.21
C LEU A 74 2.22 8.92 18.07
N PHE A 75 1.21 9.76 17.95
CA PHE A 75 -0.12 9.30 17.62
C PHE A 75 -0.18 8.87 16.14
N LYS A 76 -0.97 7.87 15.86
CA LYS A 76 -1.11 7.34 14.48
C LYS A 76 -1.73 8.36 13.53
N ASP A 77 -2.41 9.36 14.06
CA ASP A 77 -3.02 10.44 13.29
C ASP A 77 -2.03 11.54 12.95
N ASP A 78 -0.92 11.63 13.71
CA ASP A 78 0.17 12.58 13.47
C ASP A 78 1.22 12.05 12.48
N ILE A 79 1.05 10.84 11.98
CA ILE A 79 1.98 10.22 11.03
C ILE A 79 1.22 9.75 9.79
N TYR A 80 1.90 9.78 8.66
CA TYR A 80 1.33 9.29 7.42
C TYR A 80 1.36 7.75 7.33
N ALA A 81 2.52 7.15 7.59
CA ALA A 81 2.72 5.71 7.50
C ALA A 81 3.94 5.29 8.33
N TYR A 82 4.16 3.99 8.46
CA TYR A 82 5.41 3.46 9.00
C TYR A 82 5.88 2.24 8.19
N ASN A 83 7.19 2.03 8.21
CA ASN A 83 7.82 0.83 7.70
C ASN A 83 8.19 -0.08 8.88
N LYS A 84 7.75 -1.31 8.85
CA LYS A 84 8.08 -2.34 9.82
C LYS A 84 8.84 -3.46 9.12
N LYS A 85 10.16 -3.36 9.10
CA LYS A 85 11.06 -4.37 8.50
C LYS A 85 10.69 -4.72 7.06
N GLY A 86 10.38 -3.71 6.24
CA GLY A 86 10.00 -3.86 4.84
C GLY A 86 8.48 -3.90 4.59
N THR A 87 7.67 -4.06 5.64
CA THR A 87 6.21 -3.98 5.51
C THR A 87 5.75 -2.55 5.71
N ILE A 88 5.12 -1.97 4.70
CA ILE A 88 4.54 -0.63 4.77
C ILE A 88 3.14 -0.69 5.38
N VAL A 89 2.89 0.19 6.34
CA VAL A 89 1.59 0.31 7.00
C VAL A 89 1.16 1.77 6.99
N ARG A 90 0.06 2.06 6.31
CA ARG A 90 -0.57 3.38 6.26
C ARG A 90 -1.39 3.61 7.52
N THR A 91 -1.35 4.81 8.08
CA THR A 91 -2.18 5.21 9.22
C THR A 91 -3.25 6.19 8.77
N HIS A 92 -4.46 6.04 9.27
CA HIS A 92 -5.58 6.94 8.99
C HIS A 92 -6.63 6.77 10.08
N ASP A 93 -7.14 7.86 10.65
CA ASP A 93 -8.13 7.86 11.74
C ASP A 93 -7.72 6.93 12.90
N PHE A 94 -6.45 7.03 13.35
CA PHE A 94 -5.82 6.20 14.39
C PHE A 94 -5.72 4.70 14.07
N VAL A 95 -6.13 4.29 12.87
CA VAL A 95 -6.13 2.89 12.41
C VAL A 95 -4.92 2.63 11.53
N SER A 96 -4.40 1.40 11.62
CA SER A 96 -3.28 0.92 10.79
C SER A 96 -3.80 -0.01 9.71
N TYR A 97 -3.36 0.22 8.47
CA TYR A 97 -3.71 -0.53 7.27
C TYR A 97 -2.46 -1.04 6.57
N ASN A 98 -2.32 -2.34 6.40
CA ASN A 98 -1.21 -2.91 5.65
C ASN A 98 -1.34 -2.53 4.18
N PHE A 99 -0.32 -1.92 3.62
CA PHE A 99 -0.27 -1.54 2.22
C PHE A 99 -0.03 -2.77 1.34
N LEU A 100 -0.86 -2.95 0.33
CA LEU A 100 -0.78 -4.10 -0.58
C LEU A 100 -0.30 -3.70 -1.97
N GLU A 101 -0.89 -2.66 -2.54
CA GLU A 101 -0.68 -2.32 -3.94
C GLU A 101 -0.85 -0.82 -4.19
N ARG A 102 0.03 -0.27 -5.04
CA ARG A 102 -0.09 1.07 -5.61
C ARG A 102 -0.43 0.95 -7.10
N GLY A 103 -1.64 1.35 -7.44
CA GLY A 103 -2.15 1.39 -8.82
C GLY A 103 -2.94 2.68 -9.06
N VAL A 104 -3.97 2.60 -9.90
CA VAL A 104 -4.95 3.71 -10.09
C VAL A 104 -5.63 4.04 -8.77
N ILE A 105 -5.92 3.01 -7.99
CA ILE A 105 -6.26 3.14 -6.57
C ILE A 105 -5.16 2.44 -5.74
N TRP A 106 -4.98 2.90 -4.52
CA TRP A 106 -4.10 2.27 -3.54
C TRP A 106 -4.91 1.29 -2.72
N ILE A 107 -4.43 0.05 -2.61
CA ILE A 107 -5.13 -1.03 -1.91
C ILE A 107 -4.42 -1.37 -0.62
N TYR A 108 -5.22 -1.59 0.40
CA TYR A 108 -4.78 -1.93 1.76
C TYR A 108 -5.55 -3.12 2.30
N CYS A 109 -5.01 -3.78 3.33
CA CYS A 109 -5.77 -4.74 4.11
C CYS A 109 -5.61 -4.52 5.61
N ARG A 110 -6.57 -5.06 6.36
CA ARG A 110 -6.56 -5.11 7.81
C ARG A 110 -7.20 -6.41 8.28
N ASP A 111 -6.53 -7.11 9.19
CA ASP A 111 -7.10 -8.26 9.84
C ASP A 111 -7.95 -7.80 11.03
N ILE A 112 -9.24 -8.10 10.97
CA ILE A 112 -10.21 -7.77 12.03
C ILE A 112 -10.52 -9.04 12.81
N THR A 113 -10.38 -8.96 14.12
CA THR A 113 -10.74 -10.05 15.02
C THR A 113 -12.12 -9.76 15.61
N THR A 114 -13.06 -10.65 15.36
CA THR A 114 -14.41 -10.61 15.96
C THR A 114 -14.59 -11.79 16.89
N LEU A 115 -15.41 -11.61 17.90
CA LEU A 115 -15.77 -12.64 18.87
C LEU A 115 -17.25 -13.03 18.70
N PRO A 116 -17.65 -13.74 17.64
CA PRO A 116 -19.01 -14.20 17.48
C PRO A 116 -19.26 -15.41 18.40
N GLY A 117 -19.93 -15.20 19.54
CA GLY A 117 -20.29 -16.29 20.48
C GLY A 117 -19.06 -16.94 21.12
N LYS A 118 -18.88 -18.26 20.94
CA LYS A 118 -17.81 -19.05 21.60
C LYS A 118 -16.48 -19.12 20.84
N GLY A 119 -16.30 -18.35 19.77
CA GLY A 119 -15.10 -18.45 18.91
C GLY A 119 -14.46 -17.10 18.58
N VAL A 120 -13.16 -17.14 18.23
CA VAL A 120 -12.44 -16.01 17.67
C VAL A 120 -12.44 -16.18 16.16
N LYS A 121 -13.07 -15.26 15.43
CA LYS A 121 -13.00 -15.22 13.96
C LYS A 121 -12.05 -14.09 13.55
N ARG A 122 -11.04 -14.44 12.75
CA ARG A 122 -10.21 -13.45 12.07
C ARG A 122 -10.68 -13.34 10.64
N GLU A 123 -10.90 -12.11 10.20
CA GLU A 123 -11.32 -11.81 8.84
C GLU A 123 -10.43 -10.72 8.26
N ARG A 124 -9.90 -10.95 7.06
CA ARG A 124 -9.15 -9.93 6.33
C ARG A 124 -10.13 -9.07 5.56
N LYS A 125 -10.16 -7.78 5.88
CA LYS A 125 -10.92 -6.76 5.16
C LYS A 125 -9.99 -5.97 4.27
N HIS A 126 -10.49 -5.60 3.09
CA HIS A 126 -9.77 -4.80 2.13
C HIS A 126 -10.33 -3.39 2.07
N TYR A 127 -9.44 -2.45 1.82
CA TYR A 127 -9.71 -1.03 1.79
C TYR A 127 -8.98 -0.40 0.62
N TYR A 128 -9.37 0.80 0.22
CA TYR A 128 -8.68 1.54 -0.82
C TYR A 128 -8.72 3.04 -0.55
N SER A 129 -7.82 3.78 -1.19
CA SER A 129 -7.91 5.23 -1.42
C SER A 129 -7.69 5.52 -2.91
N VAL A 130 -8.29 6.60 -3.42
CA VAL A 130 -8.11 6.99 -4.82
C VAL A 130 -6.70 7.55 -5.04
N SER A 131 -6.18 8.27 -4.06
CA SER A 131 -4.79 8.71 -4.01
C SER A 131 -4.17 8.49 -2.64
N GLY A 132 -2.87 8.77 -2.51
CA GLY A 132 -2.15 8.65 -1.24
C GLY A 132 -2.69 9.56 -0.13
N ASN A 133 -3.31 10.69 -0.47
CA ASN A 133 -3.80 11.69 0.48
C ASN A 133 -5.31 11.57 0.76
N ASP A 134 -6.01 10.71 0.01
CA ASP A 134 -7.44 10.54 0.18
C ASP A 134 -7.79 9.66 1.37
N LYS A 135 -9.06 9.75 1.77
CA LYS A 135 -9.63 8.88 2.80
C LYS A 135 -9.53 7.42 2.41
N ILE A 136 -9.26 6.58 3.40
CA ILE A 136 -9.27 5.14 3.23
C ILE A 136 -10.70 4.63 3.43
N LEU A 137 -11.25 4.02 2.40
CA LEU A 137 -12.62 3.51 2.35
C LEU A 137 -12.61 1.98 2.25
N PRO A 138 -13.67 1.29 2.72
CA PRO A 138 -13.84 -0.14 2.46
C PRO A 138 -13.87 -0.41 0.95
N LEU A 139 -13.10 -1.40 0.50
CA LEU A 139 -13.06 -1.82 -0.90
C LEU A 139 -14.31 -2.64 -1.21
N THR A 140 -15.31 -1.97 -1.75
CA THR A 140 -16.58 -2.55 -2.18
C THR A 140 -16.96 -2.04 -3.57
N ILE A 141 -17.72 -2.84 -4.32
CA ILE A 141 -18.25 -2.45 -5.64
C ILE A 141 -19.02 -1.12 -5.53
N MET A 142 -19.83 -0.98 -4.48
CA MET A 142 -20.62 0.24 -4.25
C MET A 142 -19.73 1.47 -4.01
N ASN A 143 -18.70 1.36 -3.18
CA ASN A 143 -17.82 2.48 -2.88
C ASN A 143 -16.96 2.86 -4.09
N LEU A 144 -16.52 1.89 -4.90
CA LEU A 144 -15.81 2.15 -6.15
C LEU A 144 -16.66 2.94 -7.14
N LYS A 145 -17.94 2.55 -7.32
CA LYS A 145 -18.86 3.30 -8.17
C LYS A 145 -19.08 4.74 -7.69
N LYS A 146 -19.16 4.95 -6.38
CA LYS A 146 -19.27 6.29 -5.79
C LYS A 146 -18.00 7.12 -5.98
N SER A 147 -16.83 6.53 -5.94
CA SER A 147 -15.55 7.23 -6.13
C SER A 147 -15.29 7.61 -7.59
N PHE A 148 -15.91 6.92 -8.54
CA PHE A 148 -15.73 7.15 -9.97
C PHE A 148 -17.07 7.35 -10.68
N PRO A 149 -17.90 8.35 -10.31
CA PRO A 149 -19.29 8.46 -10.74
C PRO A 149 -19.46 8.54 -12.26
N GLU A 150 -18.50 9.17 -12.96
CA GLU A 150 -18.57 9.38 -14.41
C GLU A 150 -18.04 8.22 -15.26
N LYS A 151 -17.50 7.16 -14.60
CA LYS A 151 -16.91 6.02 -15.31
C LYS A 151 -17.93 4.91 -15.56
N TYR A 152 -18.92 5.14 -16.43
CA TYR A 152 -20.01 4.18 -16.70
C TYR A 152 -19.51 2.82 -17.25
N ALA A 153 -18.49 2.83 -18.14
CA ALA A 153 -17.89 1.61 -18.65
C ALA A 153 -17.28 0.77 -17.51
N PHE A 154 -16.58 1.42 -16.57
CA PHE A 154 -16.04 0.78 -15.39
C PHE A 154 -17.15 0.18 -14.50
N HIS A 155 -18.27 0.91 -14.28
CA HIS A 155 -19.42 0.42 -13.51
C HIS A 155 -20.00 -0.86 -14.10
N ASN A 156 -20.24 -0.88 -15.42
CA ASN A 156 -20.78 -2.03 -16.11
C ASN A 156 -19.86 -3.25 -16.01
N MET A 157 -18.56 -3.02 -16.15
CA MET A 157 -17.58 -4.09 -16.04
C MET A 157 -17.38 -4.59 -14.60
N LEU A 158 -17.51 -3.72 -13.59
CA LEU A 158 -17.55 -4.13 -12.19
C LEU A 158 -18.69 -5.14 -11.95
N ASP A 159 -19.90 -4.83 -12.40
CA ASP A 159 -21.06 -5.71 -12.23
C ASP A 159 -20.95 -7.02 -13.02
N ALA A 160 -20.30 -6.99 -14.18
CA ALA A 160 -20.14 -8.16 -15.04
C ALA A 160 -19.04 -9.13 -14.52
N LEU A 161 -17.95 -8.61 -13.96
CA LEU A 161 -16.77 -9.39 -13.62
C LEU A 161 -16.72 -9.82 -12.14
N PHE A 162 -17.28 -9.03 -11.23
CA PHE A 162 -17.18 -9.28 -9.80
C PHE A 162 -18.56 -9.60 -9.20
N ARG A 163 -18.67 -10.79 -8.59
CA ARG A 163 -19.90 -11.23 -7.91
C ARG A 163 -19.94 -10.77 -6.45
N THR A 164 -18.77 -10.64 -5.85
CA THR A 164 -18.61 -10.24 -4.45
C THR A 164 -17.50 -9.22 -4.30
N ASP A 165 -17.52 -8.45 -3.22
CA ASP A 165 -16.45 -7.48 -2.91
C ASP A 165 -15.09 -8.16 -2.71
N SER A 166 -15.06 -9.44 -2.29
CA SER A 166 -13.81 -10.20 -2.14
C SER A 166 -13.11 -10.49 -3.47
N ASP A 167 -13.84 -10.52 -4.56
CA ASP A 167 -13.28 -10.80 -5.89
C ASP A 167 -12.42 -9.64 -6.41
N LEU A 168 -12.69 -8.41 -5.91
CA LEU A 168 -12.00 -7.17 -6.31
C LEU A 168 -10.47 -7.24 -6.11
N VAL A 169 -10.01 -7.97 -5.10
CA VAL A 169 -8.59 -8.13 -4.77
C VAL A 169 -7.96 -9.37 -5.40
N SER A 170 -8.70 -10.10 -6.24
CA SER A 170 -8.14 -11.22 -6.99
C SER A 170 -6.95 -10.74 -7.82
N TYR A 171 -5.83 -11.45 -7.69
CA TYR A 171 -4.57 -11.05 -8.30
C TYR A 171 -4.45 -11.58 -9.71
N ASN A 172 -4.18 -10.69 -10.65
CA ASN A 172 -3.83 -11.07 -12.02
C ASN A 172 -2.32 -11.30 -12.10
N ILE A 173 -1.91 -12.55 -12.27
CA ILE A 173 -0.50 -12.96 -12.28
C ILE A 173 0.24 -12.35 -13.49
N LEU A 174 -0.42 -12.26 -14.65
CA LEU A 174 0.18 -11.73 -15.87
C LEU A 174 0.45 -10.22 -15.74
N GLU A 175 -0.50 -9.50 -15.20
CA GLU A 175 -0.41 -8.04 -15.04
C GLU A 175 0.27 -7.61 -13.74
N ARG A 176 0.55 -8.56 -12.84
CA ARG A 176 1.15 -8.34 -11.51
C ARG A 176 0.42 -7.29 -10.67
N LYS A 177 -0.91 -7.25 -10.77
CA LYS A 177 -1.78 -6.32 -10.04
C LYS A 177 -3.14 -6.95 -9.71
N SER A 178 -3.91 -6.29 -8.86
CA SER A 178 -5.29 -6.67 -8.59
C SER A 178 -6.17 -6.51 -9.84
N GLN A 179 -7.21 -7.33 -9.94
CA GLN A 179 -8.15 -7.24 -11.07
C GLN A 179 -8.84 -5.88 -11.13
N VAL A 180 -9.13 -5.27 -9.98
CA VAL A 180 -9.77 -3.94 -9.95
C VAL A 180 -8.86 -2.84 -10.49
N ASN A 181 -7.55 -2.85 -10.18
CA ASN A 181 -6.62 -1.88 -10.75
C ASN A 181 -6.41 -2.10 -12.24
N HIS A 182 -6.30 -3.37 -12.66
CA HIS A 182 -6.23 -3.70 -14.08
C HIS A 182 -7.48 -3.20 -14.84
N LEU A 183 -8.67 -3.38 -14.27
CA LEU A 183 -9.92 -2.91 -14.86
C LEU A 183 -9.97 -1.39 -14.96
N LEU A 184 -9.56 -0.67 -13.92
CA LEU A 184 -9.52 0.80 -13.93
C LEU A 184 -8.58 1.35 -15.00
N GLU A 185 -7.42 0.74 -15.19
CA GLU A 185 -6.47 1.13 -16.24
C GLU A 185 -7.05 0.87 -17.64
N THR A 186 -7.60 -0.31 -17.86
CA THR A 186 -8.15 -0.71 -19.16
C THR A 186 -9.32 0.19 -19.57
N THR A 187 -10.23 0.49 -18.63
CA THR A 187 -11.38 1.36 -18.92
C THR A 187 -10.99 2.82 -19.11
N ALA A 188 -9.89 3.28 -18.51
CA ALA A 188 -9.35 4.61 -18.75
C ALA A 188 -8.83 4.76 -20.20
N LEU A 189 -8.18 3.72 -20.73
CA LEU A 189 -7.68 3.71 -22.11
C LEU A 189 -8.84 3.74 -23.13
N ILE A 190 -9.92 3.00 -22.87
CA ILE A 190 -11.12 2.99 -23.74
C ILE A 190 -11.79 4.36 -23.78
N SER A 191 -11.87 5.04 -22.63
CA SER A 191 -12.48 6.39 -22.54
C SER A 191 -11.62 7.48 -23.19
N GLY A 192 -10.28 7.29 -23.26
CA GLY A 192 -9.35 8.23 -23.92
C GLY A 192 -9.22 8.03 -25.43
N SER A 193 -9.65 6.89 -25.96
CA SER A 193 -9.61 6.57 -27.38
C SER A 193 -10.91 6.90 -28.11
N GLY A 194 -11.69 7.87 -27.61
CA GLY A 194 -12.88 8.38 -28.30
C GLY A 194 -12.54 8.75 -29.74
N ILE A 195 -12.68 7.77 -30.62
CA ILE A 195 -12.77 7.98 -32.06
C ILE A 195 -14.09 8.68 -32.33
N PRO A 196 -14.09 9.83 -33.07
CA PRO A 196 -15.28 10.59 -33.37
C PRO A 196 -16.34 9.78 -34.14
#